data_ffc187a5316b6069b3aaaa8a0734d7f2
#
_entry.id   ffc187a5316b6069b3aaaa8a0734d7f2
#
_cell.length_a   1.000
_cell.length_b   1.000
_cell.length_c   1.000
_cell.angle_alpha   90.00
_cell.angle_beta   90.00
_cell.angle_gamma   90.00
#
_symmetry.space_group_name_H-M   'P 1'
#
loop_
_entity.id
_entity.type
_entity.pdbx_description
1 polymer ?
#
loop_
_entity_poly.entity_id
_entity_poly.type
_entity_poly.pdbx_seq_one_letter_code
_entity_poly.pdbx_strand_id
1 'polypeptide(L)' 'MNTIIFNLSETKKHSGKYVQEGTEGDVYPNYMYFKKDWFENKVLPNRVKLTIEAA' A
#
# COMPACT_ATOMS: atom_id res chain seq x y z
N MET A 1 7.81 -15.80 1.93
CA MET A 1 6.62 -14.94 1.86
C MET A 1 6.70 -13.85 2.90
N ASN A 2 6.61 -12.61 2.48
CA ASN A 2 6.68 -11.47 3.39
C ASN A 2 5.39 -10.69 3.33
N THR A 3 4.96 -10.21 4.48
CA THR A 3 3.75 -9.40 4.58
C THR A 3 4.12 -8.04 5.15
N ILE A 4 3.69 -7.00 4.48
CA ILE A 4 4.03 -5.63 4.83
C ILE A 4 2.73 -4.83 4.94
N ILE A 5 2.62 -4.03 6.00
CA ILE A 5 1.44 -3.19 6.20
C ILE A 5 1.77 -1.78 5.73
N PHE A 6 0.85 -1.22 4.97
CA PHE A 6 0.95 0.16 4.49
C PHE A 6 -0.22 0.97 5.02
N ASN A 7 0.03 2.22 5.36
CA ASN A 7 -1.00 3.16 5.79
C ASN A 7 -1.23 4.21 4.73
N LEU A 8 -2.48 4.56 4.51
CA LEU A 8 -2.84 5.61 3.55
C LEU A 8 -2.28 6.93 4.03
N SER A 9 -1.50 7.58 3.18
CA SER A 9 -0.88 8.88 3.46
C SER A 9 -1.57 10.02 2.71
N GLU A 10 -1.82 9.81 1.41
CA GLU A 10 -2.48 10.83 0.60
C GLU A 10 -3.45 10.18 -0.37
N THR A 11 -4.56 10.88 -0.64
CA THR A 11 -5.52 10.44 -1.63
C THR A 11 -5.31 11.24 -2.91
N LYS A 12 -5.16 10.56 -4.01
CA LYS A 12 -5.05 11.15 -5.34
C LYS A 12 -6.32 10.90 -6.12
N LYS A 13 -6.41 11.46 -7.32
CA LYS A 13 -7.62 11.34 -8.13
C LYS A 13 -7.98 9.88 -8.45
N HIS A 14 -7.00 9.09 -8.84
CA HIS A 14 -7.24 7.69 -9.24
C HIS A 14 -6.48 6.68 -8.39
N SER A 15 -5.77 7.15 -7.37
CA SER A 15 -4.92 6.28 -6.56
C SER A 15 -4.75 6.83 -5.16
N GLY A 16 -4.03 6.11 -4.33
CA GLY A 16 -3.62 6.56 -3.02
C GLY A 16 -2.15 6.30 -2.79
N LYS A 17 -1.49 7.21 -2.12
CA LYS A 17 -0.11 7.02 -1.70
C LYS A 17 -0.14 6.34 -0.33
N TYR A 18 0.50 5.19 -0.25
CA TYR A 18 0.58 4.40 0.97
C TYR A 18 2.03 4.34 1.43
N VAL A 19 2.23 4.52 2.72
CA VAL A 19 3.55 4.50 3.33
C VAL A 19 3.66 3.27 4.23
N GLN A 20 4.81 2.61 4.18
CA GLN A 20 5.05 1.43 4.98
C GLN A 20 4.93 1.76 6.47
N GLU A 21 4.19 0.92 7.19
CA GLU A 21 4.07 1.03 8.62
C GLU A 21 5.26 0.36 9.29
N GLY A 22 5.86 1.05 10.24
CA GLY A 22 6.86 0.44 11.09
C GLY A 22 8.27 0.47 10.55
N THR A 23 8.86 -0.69 10.35
CA THR A 23 10.30 -0.86 10.21
C THR A 23 10.86 -0.25 8.93
N GLU A 24 11.88 0.59 9.08
CA GLU A 24 12.61 1.14 7.96
C GLU A 24 13.38 0.04 7.25
N GLY A 25 13.48 0.16 5.95
CA GLY A 25 14.31 -0.72 5.17
C GLY A 25 13.69 -2.00 4.69
N ASP A 26 12.46 -2.30 5.11
CA ASP A 26 11.79 -3.51 4.64
C ASP A 26 11.43 -3.40 3.17
N VAL A 27 11.05 -2.21 2.74
CA VAL A 27 10.70 -1.93 1.36
C VAL A 27 11.40 -0.66 0.90
N TYR A 28 11.91 -0.65 -0.32
CA TYR A 28 12.54 0.54 -0.86
C TYR A 28 11.99 0.80 -2.26
N PRO A 29 11.43 1.99 -2.49
CA PRO A 29 11.13 3.02 -1.48
C PRO A 29 10.04 2.55 -0.52
N ASN A 30 9.96 3.18 0.64
CA ASN A 30 9.03 2.76 1.68
C ASN A 30 7.61 3.29 1.46
N TYR A 31 7.26 3.60 0.24
CA TYR A 31 5.92 4.03 -0.13
C TYR A 31 5.54 3.41 -1.47
N MET A 32 4.24 3.31 -1.72
CA MET A 32 3.71 2.82 -2.99
C MET A 32 2.40 3.52 -3.31
N TYR A 33 2.07 3.56 -4.59
CA TYR A 33 0.79 4.07 -5.04
C TYR A 33 -0.06 2.90 -5.48
N PHE A 34 -1.24 2.79 -4.90
CA PHE A 34 -2.21 1.76 -5.29
C PHE A 34 -3.40 2.42 -5.97
N LYS A 35 -3.84 1.84 -7.07
CA LYS A 35 -4.97 2.37 -7.82
C LYS A 35 -6.28 2.09 -7.09
N LYS A 36 -7.20 3.05 -7.14
CA LYS A 36 -8.52 2.88 -6.56
C LYS A 36 -9.26 1.69 -7.15
N ASP A 37 -9.01 1.39 -8.43
CA ASP A 37 -9.67 0.28 -9.12
C ASP A 37 -9.34 -1.09 -8.51
N TRP A 38 -8.27 -1.17 -7.74
CA TRP A 38 -7.87 -2.42 -7.08
C TRP A 38 -8.74 -2.74 -5.88
N PHE A 39 -9.52 -1.79 -5.42
CA PHE A 39 -10.32 -1.94 -4.20
C PHE A 39 -11.79 -1.92 -4.53
N GLU A 40 -12.57 -2.61 -3.70
CA GLU A 40 -14.00 -2.70 -3.86
C GLU A 40 -14.62 -1.30 -3.78
N ASN A 41 -15.53 -1.02 -4.71
CA ASN A 41 -16.21 0.28 -4.82
C ASN A 41 -15.25 1.46 -5.01
N LYS A 42 -14.02 1.19 -5.43
CA LYS A 42 -13.01 2.21 -5.66
C LYS A 42 -12.76 3.08 -4.42
N VAL A 43 -12.89 2.47 -3.24
CA VAL A 43 -12.65 3.14 -1.97
C VAL A 43 -11.30 2.73 -1.43
N LEU A 44 -10.45 3.72 -1.11
CA LEU A 44 -9.13 3.47 -0.58
C LEU A 44 -9.22 3.15 0.92
N PRO A 45 -8.82 1.94 1.35
CA PRO A 45 -8.80 1.64 2.78
C PRO A 45 -7.67 2.40 3.48
N ASN A 46 -7.80 2.58 4.78
CA ASN A 46 -6.78 3.27 5.55
C ASN A 46 -5.50 2.44 5.71
N ARG A 47 -5.63 1.13 5.70
CA ARG A 47 -4.48 0.22 5.83
C ARG A 47 -4.60 -0.87 4.77
N VAL A 48 -3.45 -1.26 4.23
CA VAL A 48 -3.36 -2.31 3.21
C VAL A 48 -2.29 -3.30 3.63
N LYS A 49 -2.61 -4.57 3.49
CA LYS A 49 -1.64 -5.64 3.72
C LYS A 49 -1.15 -6.13 2.36
N LEU A 50 0.14 -6.03 2.14
CA LEU A 50 0.77 -6.49 0.91
C LEU A 50 1.57 -7.76 1.19
N THR A 51 1.29 -8.81 0.47
CA THR A 51 2.00 -10.08 0.59
C THR A 51 2.81 -10.32 -0.66
N ILE A 52 4.09 -10.64 -0.49
CA ILE A 52 5.01 -10.84 -1.60
C ILE A 52 5.59 -12.25 -1.50
N GLU A 53 5.54 -12.98 -2.60
CA GLU A 53 6.13 -14.30 -2.68
C GLU A 53 6.69 -14.52 -4.07
N ALA A 54 7.66 -15.43 -4.17
CA ALA A 54 8.24 -15.76 -5.47
C ALA A 54 7.22 -16.47 -6.34
N ALA A 55 7.21 -16.08 -7.60
CA ALA A 55 6.32 -16.71 -8.57
C ALA A 55 6.99 -17.92 -9.23
#